data_c624f73c583af0d896dfc26f27853340
#
_entry.id   c624f73c583af0d896dfc26f27853340
#
_cell.length_a   1.000
_cell.length_b   1.000
_cell.length_c   1.000
_cell.angle_alpha   90.00
_cell.angle_beta   90.00
_cell.angle_gamma   90.00
#
_symmetry.space_group_name_H-M   'P 1'
#
loop_
_entity.id
_entity.type
_entity.pdbx_description
1 polymer ?
#
loop_
_entity_poly.entity_id
_entity_poly.type
_entity_poly.pdbx_seq_one_letter_code
_entity_poly.pdbx_strand_id
1 'polypeptide(L)'
;MTETFRTEILNTATELFREKGLKFTMQDVAASMHVAKKTIYKLYPSKEDLLMDLVKTGFDRIQDAKRRVLESDRSMKEKIAAVLIAMPDNYRSLDFRRLKGIEEKYPEVSAEIQRRLETEWEPILELLEEGQRNGSVRAISLPVLKQIVTSAIDSFMYSDALQSAGVSYQEALDEMVGILMKGVWNDSAE
;
A
#
# COMPACT_ATOMS: atom_id res chain seq x y z
N MET A 1 -25.10 11.48 6.93
CA MET A 1 -24.59 10.91 5.67
C MET A 1 -24.16 9.49 5.99
N THR A 2 -24.56 8.52 5.21
CA THR A 2 -24.36 7.10 5.52
C THR A 2 -22.92 6.66 5.20
N GLU A 3 -22.43 5.60 5.89
CA GLU A 3 -21.14 4.97 5.60
C GLU A 3 -21.05 4.51 4.13
N THR A 4 -22.16 4.06 3.56
CA THR A 4 -22.28 3.72 2.14
C THR A 4 -21.87 4.87 1.23
N PHE A 5 -22.36 6.08 1.50
CA PHE A 5 -22.03 7.26 0.68
C PHE A 5 -20.57 7.69 0.81
N ARG A 6 -19.97 7.55 2.00
CA ARG A 6 -18.53 7.75 2.20
C ARG A 6 -17.74 6.76 1.35
N THR A 7 -18.10 5.49 1.39
CA THR A 7 -17.46 4.43 0.60
C THR A 7 -17.55 4.69 -0.91
N GLU A 8 -18.69 5.15 -1.40
CA GLU A 8 -18.88 5.53 -2.81
C GLU A 8 -17.96 6.68 -3.22
N ILE A 9 -17.82 7.73 -2.38
CA ILE A 9 -16.89 8.83 -2.63
C ILE A 9 -15.45 8.33 -2.71
N LEU A 10 -15.02 7.48 -1.75
CA LEU A 10 -13.66 6.95 -1.73
C LEU A 10 -13.37 6.06 -2.94
N ASN A 11 -14.31 5.21 -3.35
CA ASN A 11 -14.16 4.38 -4.54
C ASN A 11 -14.06 5.26 -5.81
N THR A 12 -14.92 6.27 -5.94
CA THR A 12 -14.88 7.23 -7.06
C THR A 12 -13.55 7.99 -7.08
N ALA A 13 -13.07 8.45 -5.92
CA ALA A 13 -11.78 9.12 -5.83
C ALA A 13 -10.61 8.20 -6.19
N THR A 14 -10.68 6.90 -5.86
CA THR A 14 -9.69 5.90 -6.26
C THR A 14 -9.64 5.75 -7.79
N GLU A 15 -10.80 5.66 -8.46
CA GLU A 15 -10.85 5.59 -9.93
C GLU A 15 -10.30 6.86 -10.57
N LEU A 16 -10.68 8.03 -10.06
CA LEU A 16 -10.17 9.31 -10.54
C LEU A 16 -8.65 9.45 -10.31
N PHE A 17 -8.14 8.93 -9.20
CA PHE A 17 -6.70 8.86 -8.97
C PHE A 17 -6.02 7.93 -9.99
N ARG A 18 -6.62 6.80 -10.30
CA ARG A 18 -6.10 5.89 -11.33
C ARG A 18 -5.97 6.59 -12.70
N GLU A 19 -6.94 7.41 -13.06
CA GLU A 19 -6.97 8.11 -14.35
C GLU A 19 -6.08 9.36 -14.36
N LYS A 20 -6.18 10.20 -13.33
CA LYS A 20 -5.64 11.58 -13.31
C LYS A 20 -4.51 11.81 -12.31
N GLY A 21 -4.19 10.80 -11.45
CA GLY A 21 -3.28 10.97 -10.32
C GLY A 21 -3.76 12.08 -9.39
N LEU A 22 -2.84 12.85 -8.82
CA LEU A 22 -3.17 13.98 -7.95
C LEU A 22 -3.85 15.18 -8.66
N LYS A 23 -4.08 15.11 -9.97
CA LYS A 23 -4.72 16.21 -10.72
C LYS A 23 -6.24 16.19 -10.65
N PHE A 24 -6.89 15.09 -10.21
CA PHE A 24 -8.33 15.08 -10.03
C PHE A 24 -8.79 16.15 -9.05
N THR A 25 -10.03 16.61 -9.18
CA THR A 25 -10.63 17.69 -8.38
C THR A 25 -11.86 17.21 -7.62
N MET A 26 -12.28 17.94 -6.59
CA MET A 26 -13.56 17.72 -5.89
C MET A 26 -14.76 17.87 -6.85
N GLN A 27 -14.61 18.66 -7.91
CA GLN A 27 -15.61 18.78 -8.96
C GLN A 27 -15.71 17.50 -9.81
N ASP A 28 -14.57 16.86 -10.11
CA ASP A 28 -14.56 15.57 -10.83
C ASP A 28 -15.29 14.50 -10.01
N VAL A 29 -15.04 14.44 -8.70
CA VAL A 29 -15.74 13.49 -7.79
C VAL A 29 -17.24 13.72 -7.83
N ALA A 30 -17.69 14.97 -7.66
CA ALA A 30 -19.11 15.31 -7.67
C ALA A 30 -19.77 14.98 -9.03
N ALA A 31 -19.07 15.28 -10.14
CA ALA A 31 -19.55 14.99 -11.50
C ALA A 31 -19.66 13.48 -11.74
N SER A 32 -18.65 12.69 -11.37
CA SER A 32 -18.66 11.23 -11.52
C SER A 32 -19.79 10.56 -10.73
N MET A 33 -20.11 11.11 -9.56
CA MET A 33 -21.18 10.62 -8.70
C MET A 33 -22.57 11.20 -9.05
N HIS A 34 -22.65 12.10 -10.00
CA HIS A 34 -23.90 12.82 -10.35
C HIS A 34 -24.55 13.56 -9.19
N VAL A 35 -23.75 14.13 -8.28
CA VAL A 35 -24.21 14.90 -7.11
C VAL A 35 -23.73 16.35 -7.16
N ALA A 36 -24.42 17.22 -6.43
CA ALA A 36 -23.98 18.60 -6.29
C ALA A 36 -22.65 18.69 -5.52
N LYS A 37 -21.72 19.55 -5.98
CA LYS A 37 -20.43 19.80 -5.33
C LYS A 37 -20.54 20.02 -3.82
N LYS A 38 -21.54 20.81 -3.38
CA LYS A 38 -21.82 21.07 -1.96
C LYS A 38 -22.07 19.79 -1.15
N THR A 39 -22.52 18.72 -1.79
CA THR A 39 -22.78 17.43 -1.11
C THR A 39 -21.48 16.77 -0.71
N ILE A 40 -20.47 16.80 -1.59
CA ILE A 40 -19.12 16.29 -1.30
C ILE A 40 -18.47 17.15 -0.20
N TYR A 41 -18.54 18.48 -0.32
CA TYR A 41 -17.92 19.40 0.64
C TYR A 41 -18.54 19.36 2.05
N LYS A 42 -19.75 18.81 2.22
CA LYS A 42 -20.31 18.55 3.54
C LYS A 42 -19.57 17.44 4.30
N LEU A 43 -18.99 16.49 3.59
CA LEU A 43 -18.25 15.37 4.18
C LEU A 43 -16.75 15.66 4.21
N TYR A 44 -16.23 16.21 3.12
CA TYR A 44 -14.82 16.56 2.94
C TYR A 44 -14.68 18.06 2.64
N PRO A 45 -14.40 18.90 3.64
CA PRO A 45 -14.24 20.35 3.47
C PRO A 45 -13.15 20.74 2.46
N SER A 46 -12.14 19.90 2.32
CA SER A 46 -11.04 20.08 1.36
C SER A 46 -10.72 18.79 0.59
N LYS A 47 -9.91 18.90 -0.45
CA LYS A 47 -9.35 17.74 -1.12
C LYS A 47 -8.35 16.99 -0.24
N GLU A 48 -7.65 17.70 0.63
CA GLU A 48 -6.72 17.11 1.58
C GLU A 48 -7.44 16.18 2.56
N ASP A 49 -8.61 16.57 3.07
CA ASP A 49 -9.46 15.73 3.94
C ASP A 49 -9.89 14.44 3.20
N LEU A 50 -10.26 14.57 1.92
CA LEU A 50 -10.60 13.41 1.09
C LEU A 50 -9.40 12.49 0.86
N LEU A 51 -8.23 13.06 0.56
CA LEU A 51 -6.99 12.29 0.36
C LEU A 51 -6.54 11.61 1.65
N MET A 52 -6.65 12.30 2.79
CA MET A 52 -6.33 11.73 4.10
C MET A 52 -7.21 10.52 4.40
N ASP A 53 -8.50 10.61 4.17
CA ASP A 53 -9.44 9.50 4.37
C ASP A 53 -9.20 8.36 3.37
N LEU A 54 -8.86 8.70 2.11
CA LEU A 54 -8.49 7.73 1.08
C LEU A 54 -7.25 6.94 1.50
N VAL A 55 -6.21 7.60 1.99
CA VAL A 55 -4.98 6.98 2.47
C VAL A 55 -5.26 6.08 3.67
N LYS A 56 -5.94 6.57 4.71
CA LYS A 56 -6.28 5.77 5.89
C LYS A 56 -7.07 4.52 5.52
N THR A 57 -8.14 4.68 4.76
CA THR A 57 -8.98 3.56 4.30
C THR A 57 -8.17 2.60 3.40
N GLY A 58 -7.25 3.13 2.59
CA GLY A 58 -6.36 2.33 1.76
C GLY A 58 -5.47 1.41 2.58
N PHE A 59 -4.80 1.95 3.58
CA PHE A 59 -3.95 1.17 4.49
C PHE A 59 -4.75 0.18 5.33
N ASP A 60 -5.94 0.56 5.83
CA ASP A 60 -6.81 -0.36 6.58
C ASP A 60 -7.18 -1.59 5.71
N ARG A 61 -7.50 -1.37 4.42
CA ARG A 61 -7.76 -2.47 3.46
C ARG A 61 -6.51 -3.32 3.18
N ILE A 62 -5.31 -2.72 3.17
CA ILE A 62 -4.04 -3.44 3.06
C ILE A 62 -3.84 -4.32 4.30
N GLN A 63 -4.12 -3.82 5.51
CA GLN A 63 -4.04 -4.63 6.73
C GLN A 63 -5.04 -5.78 6.71
N ASP A 64 -6.25 -5.57 6.23
CA ASP A 64 -7.22 -6.65 6.02
C ASP A 64 -6.72 -7.71 5.01
N ALA A 65 -6.03 -7.29 3.95
CA ALA A 65 -5.42 -8.21 2.99
C ALA A 65 -4.27 -9.01 3.63
N LYS A 66 -3.41 -8.36 4.42
CA LYS A 66 -2.33 -9.01 5.19
C LYS A 66 -2.91 -10.05 6.16
N ARG A 67 -3.93 -9.68 6.94
CA ARG A 67 -4.60 -10.59 7.87
C ARG A 67 -5.14 -11.83 7.17
N ARG A 68 -5.84 -11.69 6.03
CA ARG A 68 -6.31 -12.84 5.24
C ARG A 68 -5.18 -13.76 4.77
N VAL A 69 -4.02 -13.22 4.42
CA VAL A 69 -2.84 -14.03 4.10
C VAL A 69 -2.35 -14.81 5.30
N LEU A 70 -2.23 -14.16 6.46
CA LEU A 70 -1.74 -14.78 7.70
C LEU A 70 -2.68 -15.89 8.20
N GLU A 71 -3.99 -15.71 8.08
CA GLU A 71 -5.03 -16.67 8.49
C GLU A 71 -5.27 -17.80 7.46
N SER A 72 -4.65 -17.74 6.27
CA SER A 72 -4.82 -18.75 5.22
C SER A 72 -4.06 -20.05 5.54
N ASP A 73 -4.41 -21.15 4.84
CA ASP A 73 -3.75 -22.47 4.94
C ASP A 73 -2.43 -22.55 4.14
N ARG A 74 -1.88 -21.42 3.69
CA ARG A 74 -0.60 -21.37 2.97
C ARG A 74 0.55 -21.82 3.85
N SER A 75 1.59 -22.38 3.22
CA SER A 75 2.86 -22.64 3.91
C SER A 75 3.47 -21.33 4.46
N MET A 76 4.35 -21.44 5.43
CA MET A 76 5.06 -20.27 6.01
C MET A 76 5.80 -19.48 4.93
N LYS A 77 6.48 -20.15 4.00
CA LYS A 77 7.18 -19.54 2.87
C LYS A 77 6.25 -18.68 2.02
N GLU A 78 5.10 -19.24 1.65
CA GLU A 78 4.08 -18.54 0.87
C GLU A 78 3.45 -17.39 1.64
N LYS A 79 3.21 -17.55 2.95
CA LYS A 79 2.70 -16.46 3.80
C LYS A 79 3.68 -15.30 3.87
N ILE A 80 4.97 -15.56 4.13
CA ILE A 80 6.00 -14.52 4.19
C ILE A 80 6.09 -13.78 2.85
N ALA A 81 6.16 -14.49 1.73
CA ALA A 81 6.21 -13.87 0.42
C ALA A 81 4.97 -13.01 0.14
N ALA A 82 3.78 -13.55 0.42
CA ALA A 82 2.52 -12.86 0.11
C ALA A 82 2.22 -11.68 1.02
N VAL A 83 2.58 -11.75 2.32
CA VAL A 83 2.25 -10.68 3.28
C VAL A 83 3.09 -9.42 3.07
N LEU A 84 4.32 -9.56 2.56
CA LEU A 84 5.22 -8.43 2.28
C LEU A 84 4.65 -7.48 1.21
N ILE A 85 3.87 -8.01 0.27
CA ILE A 85 3.26 -7.24 -0.83
C ILE A 85 1.73 -7.39 -0.85
N ALA A 86 1.13 -7.79 0.26
CA ALA A 86 -0.31 -7.95 0.35
C ALA A 86 -1.03 -6.62 0.05
N MET A 87 -1.92 -6.67 -0.93
CA MET A 87 -2.66 -5.50 -1.40
C MET A 87 -4.03 -5.94 -1.92
N PRO A 88 -5.08 -5.14 -1.70
CA PRO A 88 -6.38 -5.38 -2.31
C PRO A 88 -6.30 -5.39 -3.85
N ASP A 89 -7.09 -6.23 -4.51
CA ASP A 89 -7.03 -6.40 -5.97
C ASP A 89 -7.27 -5.10 -6.73
N ASN A 90 -8.18 -4.25 -6.26
CA ASN A 90 -8.44 -2.95 -6.87
C ASN A 90 -7.30 -1.93 -6.72
N TYR A 91 -6.30 -2.19 -5.87
CA TYR A 91 -5.11 -1.33 -5.71
C TYR A 91 -3.92 -1.84 -6.51
N ARG A 92 -3.88 -3.12 -6.91
CA ARG A 92 -2.78 -3.70 -7.70
C ARG A 92 -2.55 -2.98 -9.03
N SER A 93 -3.62 -2.43 -9.60
CA SER A 93 -3.58 -1.66 -10.86
C SER A 93 -3.31 -0.16 -10.66
N LEU A 94 -3.14 0.32 -9.41
CA LEU A 94 -2.82 1.72 -9.15
C LEU A 94 -1.33 1.98 -9.42
N ASP A 95 -1.07 3.03 -10.17
CA ASP A 95 0.29 3.54 -10.33
C ASP A 95 0.57 4.57 -9.22
N PHE A 96 1.15 4.10 -8.12
CA PHE A 96 1.47 4.96 -6.96
C PHE A 96 2.51 6.04 -7.27
N ARG A 97 3.26 5.94 -8.38
CA ARG A 97 4.15 7.02 -8.85
C ARG A 97 3.38 8.31 -9.18
N ARG A 98 2.07 8.20 -9.39
CA ARG A 98 1.17 9.36 -9.54
C ARG A 98 0.98 10.18 -8.25
N LEU A 99 1.51 9.70 -7.12
CA LEU A 99 1.64 10.46 -5.87
C LEU A 99 2.80 11.48 -5.91
N LYS A 100 3.64 11.47 -6.95
CA LYS A 100 4.74 12.43 -7.09
C LYS A 100 4.26 13.87 -6.89
N GLY A 101 4.91 14.58 -5.97
CA GLY A 101 4.55 15.93 -5.56
C GLY A 101 3.47 15.99 -4.46
N ILE A 102 3.10 14.85 -3.85
CA ILE A 102 2.16 14.85 -2.71
C ILE A 102 2.78 15.56 -1.50
N GLU A 103 4.08 15.38 -1.27
CA GLU A 103 4.82 16.01 -0.17
C GLU A 103 4.75 17.55 -0.20
N GLU A 104 4.86 18.13 -1.40
CA GLU A 104 4.78 19.58 -1.58
C GLU A 104 3.34 20.11 -1.45
N LYS A 105 2.35 19.35 -1.94
CA LYS A 105 0.96 19.82 -2.05
C LYS A 105 0.10 19.45 -0.85
N TYR A 106 0.39 18.32 -0.22
CA TYR A 106 -0.40 17.72 0.87
C TYR A 106 0.54 17.08 1.88
N PRO A 107 1.38 17.86 2.60
CA PRO A 107 2.42 17.34 3.48
C PRO A 107 1.88 16.44 4.59
N GLU A 108 0.71 16.74 5.16
CA GLU A 108 0.08 15.92 6.19
C GLU A 108 -0.33 14.53 5.65
N VAL A 109 -0.81 14.47 4.41
CA VAL A 109 -1.16 13.21 3.76
C VAL A 109 0.10 12.38 3.47
N SER A 110 1.16 13.04 3.02
CA SER A 110 2.47 12.40 2.82
C SER A 110 3.03 11.83 4.12
N ALA A 111 2.97 12.60 5.20
CA ALA A 111 3.41 12.17 6.52
C ALA A 111 2.60 10.95 7.02
N GLU A 112 1.29 10.90 6.78
CA GLU A 112 0.47 9.73 7.14
C GLU A 112 0.87 8.49 6.33
N ILE A 113 1.16 8.62 5.02
CA ILE A 113 1.67 7.51 4.21
C ILE A 113 2.96 6.96 4.81
N GLN A 114 3.93 7.82 5.10
CA GLN A 114 5.21 7.43 5.68
C GLN A 114 5.02 6.75 7.04
N ARG A 115 4.22 7.33 7.92
CA ARG A 115 3.90 6.76 9.22
C ARG A 115 3.33 5.35 9.09
N ARG A 116 2.39 5.12 8.17
CA ARG A 116 1.76 3.81 7.95
C ARG A 116 2.75 2.78 7.39
N LEU A 117 3.62 3.18 6.47
CA LEU A 117 4.67 2.31 5.94
C LEU A 117 5.66 1.85 7.03
N GLU A 118 5.91 2.70 8.02
CA GLU A 118 6.86 2.40 9.10
C GLU A 118 6.26 1.59 10.26
N THR A 119 4.99 1.80 10.58
CA THR A 119 4.40 1.30 11.85
C THR A 119 3.63 -0.01 11.75
N GLU A 120 3.15 -0.41 10.58
CA GLU A 120 2.23 -1.53 10.42
C GLU A 120 2.94 -2.86 10.09
N TRP A 121 4.01 -3.18 10.85
CA TRP A 121 4.86 -4.34 10.63
C TRP A 121 4.67 -5.49 11.61
N GLU A 122 4.02 -5.26 12.75
CA GLU A 122 3.98 -6.22 13.86
C GLU A 122 3.62 -7.66 13.43
N PRO A 123 2.52 -7.92 12.70
CA PRO A 123 2.16 -9.28 12.33
C PRO A 123 3.18 -9.95 11.38
N ILE A 124 3.89 -9.15 10.57
CA ILE A 124 4.93 -9.67 9.66
C ILE A 124 6.17 -10.06 10.47
N LEU A 125 6.56 -9.23 11.43
CA LEU A 125 7.70 -9.50 12.30
C LEU A 125 7.47 -10.76 13.14
N GLU A 126 6.28 -10.92 13.73
CA GLU A 126 5.91 -12.13 14.47
C GLU A 126 6.04 -13.40 13.62
N LEU A 127 5.55 -13.37 12.36
CA LEU A 127 5.67 -14.49 11.44
C LEU A 127 7.14 -14.81 11.09
N LEU A 128 7.96 -13.78 10.88
CA LEU A 128 9.40 -13.93 10.60
C LEU A 128 10.17 -14.48 11.81
N GLU A 129 9.85 -14.00 13.03
CA GLU A 129 10.42 -14.50 14.27
C GLU A 129 10.06 -15.98 14.49
N GLU A 130 8.82 -16.37 14.23
CA GLU A 130 8.42 -17.78 14.27
C GLU A 130 9.24 -18.61 13.27
N GLY A 131 9.41 -18.11 12.04
CA GLY A 131 10.25 -18.76 11.04
C GLY A 131 11.71 -18.90 11.46
N GLN A 132 12.27 -17.91 12.16
CA GLN A 132 13.62 -18.01 12.73
C GLN A 132 13.70 -19.03 13.84
N ARG A 133 12.71 -19.10 14.74
CA ARG A 133 12.67 -20.07 15.84
C ARG A 133 12.59 -21.52 15.35
N ASN A 134 11.85 -21.78 14.28
CA ASN A 134 11.70 -23.13 13.73
C ASN A 134 12.74 -23.47 12.64
N GLY A 135 13.64 -22.54 12.30
CA GLY A 135 14.72 -22.72 11.34
C GLY A 135 14.33 -22.51 9.87
N SER A 136 13.06 -22.23 9.55
CA SER A 136 12.59 -21.98 8.18
C SER A 136 13.10 -20.66 7.60
N VAL A 137 13.30 -19.67 8.46
CA VAL A 137 13.89 -18.38 8.12
C VAL A 137 15.29 -18.31 8.69
N ARG A 138 16.25 -17.86 7.89
CA ARG A 138 17.65 -17.68 8.32
C ARG A 138 17.75 -16.67 9.46
N ALA A 139 18.79 -16.78 10.28
CA ALA A 139 19.12 -15.80 11.30
C ALA A 139 19.58 -14.48 10.64
N ILE A 140 18.64 -13.60 10.40
CA ILE A 140 18.84 -12.25 9.82
C ILE A 140 18.34 -11.20 10.82
N SER A 141 18.84 -9.99 10.72
CA SER A 141 18.32 -8.86 11.47
C SER A 141 16.96 -8.41 10.89
N LEU A 142 15.87 -8.66 11.62
CA LEU A 142 14.51 -8.24 11.19
C LEU A 142 14.37 -6.70 11.07
N PRO A 143 14.97 -5.87 11.94
CA PRO A 143 15.02 -4.42 11.72
C PRO A 143 15.66 -4.02 10.40
N VAL A 144 16.75 -4.70 9.98
CA VAL A 144 17.41 -4.44 8.69
C VAL A 144 16.50 -4.86 7.53
N LEU A 145 15.87 -6.04 7.61
CA LEU A 145 14.92 -6.50 6.59
C LEU A 145 13.76 -5.51 6.45
N LYS A 146 13.17 -5.10 7.57
CA LYS A 146 12.10 -4.09 7.59
C LYS A 146 12.54 -2.81 6.87
N GLN A 147 13.73 -2.28 7.22
CA GLN A 147 14.25 -1.05 6.60
C GLN A 147 14.46 -1.21 5.10
N ILE A 148 14.98 -2.34 4.64
CA ILE A 148 15.17 -2.63 3.21
C ILE A 148 13.83 -2.60 2.48
N VAL A 149 12.83 -3.31 2.99
CA VAL A 149 11.51 -3.40 2.35
C VAL A 149 10.80 -2.06 2.36
N THR A 150 10.77 -1.35 3.49
CA THR A 150 10.11 -0.05 3.61
C THR A 150 10.75 0.97 2.67
N SER A 151 12.08 1.05 2.66
CA SER A 151 12.81 1.97 1.76
C SER A 151 12.62 1.63 0.28
N ALA A 152 12.54 0.33 -0.06
CA ALA A 152 12.28 -0.08 -1.43
C ALA A 152 10.85 0.29 -1.87
N ILE A 153 9.84 0.02 -1.05
CA ILE A 153 8.44 0.40 -1.32
C ILE A 153 8.32 1.91 -1.52
N ASP A 154 8.90 2.69 -0.62
CA ASP A 154 8.91 4.16 -0.71
C ASP A 154 9.60 4.61 -2.00
N SER A 155 10.80 4.10 -2.28
CA SER A 155 11.53 4.42 -3.51
C SER A 155 10.74 4.07 -4.78
N PHE A 156 10.07 2.91 -4.82
CA PHE A 156 9.30 2.47 -5.98
C PHE A 156 8.08 3.37 -6.27
N MET A 157 7.50 3.97 -5.23
CA MET A 157 6.39 4.92 -5.37
C MET A 157 6.80 6.20 -6.13
N TYR A 158 8.08 6.56 -6.13
CA TYR A 158 8.55 7.83 -6.70
C TYR A 158 9.62 7.66 -7.80
N SER A 159 10.02 6.42 -8.13
CA SER A 159 11.15 6.14 -9.02
C SER A 159 10.87 6.41 -10.49
N ASP A 160 11.48 7.46 -11.03
CA ASP A 160 11.52 7.70 -12.48
C ASP A 160 12.39 6.66 -13.22
N ALA A 161 13.37 6.04 -12.54
CA ALA A 161 14.25 5.03 -13.12
C ALA A 161 13.50 3.75 -13.50
N LEU A 162 12.63 3.24 -12.62
CA LEU A 162 11.78 2.08 -12.91
C LEU A 162 10.81 2.37 -14.07
N GLN A 163 10.23 3.57 -14.09
CA GLN A 163 9.35 3.98 -15.18
C GLN A 163 10.09 4.01 -16.52
N SER A 164 11.30 4.57 -16.55
CA SER A 164 12.14 4.63 -17.74
C SER A 164 12.57 3.25 -18.23
N ALA A 165 12.71 2.29 -17.32
CA ALA A 165 12.98 0.89 -17.62
C ALA A 165 11.73 0.08 -18.02
N GLY A 166 10.55 0.68 -18.02
CA GLY A 166 9.29 0.02 -18.36
C GLY A 166 8.77 -0.91 -17.25
N VAL A 167 9.32 -0.85 -16.03
CA VAL A 167 8.93 -1.68 -14.89
C VAL A 167 7.77 -1.02 -14.15
N SER A 168 6.65 -1.70 -14.02
CA SER A 168 5.51 -1.23 -13.22
C SER A 168 5.80 -1.29 -11.72
N TYR A 169 5.01 -0.59 -10.91
CA TYR A 169 5.11 -0.67 -9.46
C TYR A 169 4.88 -2.10 -8.93
N GLN A 170 3.89 -2.80 -9.48
CA GLN A 170 3.60 -4.19 -9.08
C GLN A 170 4.74 -5.14 -9.45
N GLU A 171 5.28 -5.05 -10.67
CA GLU A 171 6.42 -5.86 -11.09
C GLU A 171 7.66 -5.63 -10.20
N ALA A 172 7.91 -4.38 -9.80
CA ALA A 172 9.00 -4.06 -8.89
C ALA A 172 8.81 -4.70 -7.50
N LEU A 173 7.58 -4.71 -6.97
CA LEU A 173 7.27 -5.39 -5.71
C LEU A 173 7.46 -6.91 -5.82
N ASP A 174 6.93 -7.53 -6.87
CA ASP A 174 7.02 -8.98 -7.10
C ASP A 174 8.48 -9.42 -7.25
N GLU A 175 9.28 -8.66 -8.01
CA GLU A 175 10.71 -8.93 -8.18
C GLU A 175 11.48 -8.75 -6.86
N MET A 176 11.21 -7.68 -6.11
CA MET A 176 11.79 -7.45 -4.79
C MET A 176 11.55 -8.65 -3.87
N VAL A 177 10.31 -9.13 -3.79
CA VAL A 177 9.99 -10.30 -2.94
C VAL A 177 10.70 -11.53 -3.45
N GLY A 178 10.76 -11.75 -4.77
CA GLY A 178 11.50 -12.87 -5.36
C GLY A 178 12.99 -12.88 -4.98
N ILE A 179 13.64 -11.71 -4.97
CA ILE A 179 15.03 -11.53 -4.55
C ILE A 179 15.18 -11.77 -3.04
N LEU A 180 14.31 -11.15 -2.22
CA LEU A 180 14.36 -11.26 -0.77
C LEU A 180 14.13 -12.70 -0.31
N MET A 181 13.17 -13.42 -0.87
CA MET A 181 12.85 -14.79 -0.46
C MET A 181 14.03 -15.73 -0.68
N LYS A 182 14.84 -15.55 -1.73
CA LYS A 182 16.08 -16.32 -1.94
C LYS A 182 17.14 -16.01 -0.87
N GLY A 183 17.14 -14.80 -0.31
CA GLY A 183 18.08 -14.41 0.74
C GLY A 183 17.61 -14.69 2.17
N VAL A 184 16.31 -14.82 2.39
CA VAL A 184 15.68 -14.96 3.72
C VAL A 184 15.35 -16.41 4.06
N TRP A 185 14.95 -17.19 3.07
CA TRP A 185 14.55 -18.58 3.27
C TRP A 185 15.76 -19.50 3.46
N ASN A 186 15.60 -20.50 4.33
CA ASN A 186 16.61 -21.52 4.58
C ASN A 186 16.25 -22.80 3.80
N ASP A 187 16.84 -22.98 2.62
CA ASP A 187 16.59 -24.16 1.77
C ASP A 187 17.08 -25.48 2.40
N SER A 188 17.87 -25.41 3.47
CA SER A 188 18.37 -26.59 4.19
C SER A 188 17.37 -27.09 5.26
N ALA A 189 16.23 -26.45 5.43
CA ALA A 189 15.22 -26.79 6.43
C ALA A 189 14.07 -27.68 5.89
N GLU A 190 14.14 -28.11 4.60
CA GLU A 190 13.21 -29.06 4.00
C GLU A 190 13.63 -30.52 4.17
#